data_bf4b11bdc3548e515639a690485058e0
#
_entry.id   bf4b11bdc3548e515639a690485058e0
#
_cell.length_a   1.000
_cell.length_b   1.000
_cell.length_c   1.000
_cell.angle_alpha   90.00
_cell.angle_beta   90.00
_cell.angle_gamma   90.00
#
_symmetry.space_group_name_H-M   'P 1'
#
loop_
_entity.id
_entity.type
_entity.pdbx_description
1 polymer ?
#
loop_
_entity_poly.entity_id
_entity_poly.type
_entity_poly.pdbx_seq_one_letter_code
_entity_poly.pdbx_strand_id
1 'polypeptide(L)'
;MILKCLGSSSRGNCYILEAADETLIVEAGIPMRDIKKGLGWQLGKVVGCLVSHRHEDHARSLNDFLTCGIRVLALADVFDAANPRNRVFCKIIEPIHGYKVGGFKVFVLPVVHDVPCVGFVIEHQEMGRLLFITDTMMLEYRLPNLNHIMIEANYSDAILQRNIDSGRMPPAMRGRLLGSHMELQTTKEILRTTDLSAANEVILLHLSDGNSNAKGFAEEVRQIAGKPAYIARAGLEVNLDKMPY
;
A
#
# COMPACT_ATOMS: atom_id res chain seq x y z
N MET A 1 -3.45 -0.85 17.58
CA MET A 1 -3.15 -0.26 16.24
C MET A 1 -4.38 -0.31 15.36
N ILE A 2 -4.77 0.80 14.78
CA ILE A 2 -5.90 0.85 13.82
C ILE A 2 -5.39 1.25 12.44
N LEU A 3 -5.70 0.46 11.43
CA LEU A 3 -5.58 0.86 10.03
C LEU A 3 -6.82 1.62 9.62
N LYS A 4 -6.67 2.81 9.04
CA LYS A 4 -7.72 3.53 8.33
C LYS A 4 -7.34 3.68 6.87
N CYS A 5 -8.14 3.15 5.95
CA CYS A 5 -7.96 3.33 4.53
C CYS A 5 -8.75 4.57 4.06
N LEU A 6 -8.05 5.56 3.53
CA LEU A 6 -8.68 6.78 2.98
C LEU A 6 -8.86 6.72 1.47
N GLY A 7 -8.10 5.87 0.80
CA GLY A 7 -8.17 5.59 -0.63
C GLY A 7 -7.27 4.43 -1.01
N SER A 8 -7.69 3.62 -2.00
CA SER A 8 -6.93 2.48 -2.53
C SER A 8 -7.36 2.21 -3.97
N SER A 9 -6.90 3.03 -4.88
CA SER A 9 -7.19 2.94 -6.32
C SER A 9 -6.32 3.92 -7.12
N SER A 10 -6.36 3.84 -8.45
CA SER A 10 -5.71 4.82 -9.36
C SER A 10 -6.22 6.27 -9.21
N ARG A 11 -7.22 6.53 -8.35
CA ARG A 11 -7.67 7.88 -7.99
C ARG A 11 -6.93 8.45 -6.77
N GLY A 12 -6.25 7.60 -6.03
CA GLY A 12 -5.42 7.98 -4.90
C GLY A 12 -5.37 6.93 -3.81
N ASN A 13 -4.17 6.77 -3.27
CA ASN A 13 -3.85 5.80 -2.24
C ASN A 13 -3.41 6.54 -0.98
N CYS A 14 -3.97 6.18 0.17
CA CYS A 14 -3.55 6.70 1.47
C CYS A 14 -4.07 5.80 2.58
N TYR A 15 -3.15 5.40 3.46
CA TYR A 15 -3.43 4.52 4.59
C TYR A 15 -2.83 5.13 5.85
N ILE A 16 -3.59 5.11 6.94
CA ILE A 16 -3.17 5.61 8.24
C ILE A 16 -2.98 4.41 9.17
N LEU A 17 -1.79 4.27 9.75
CA LEU A 17 -1.48 3.34 10.83
C LEU A 17 -1.49 4.14 12.13
N GLU A 18 -2.59 4.07 12.88
CA GLU A 18 -2.81 4.84 14.10
C GLU A 18 -2.54 3.98 15.33
N ALA A 19 -1.42 4.27 16.00
CA ALA A 19 -1.09 3.73 17.30
C ALA A 19 -1.68 4.61 18.43
N ALA A 20 -1.55 4.20 19.67
CA ALA A 20 -2.05 4.96 20.83
C ALA A 20 -1.47 6.38 20.86
N ASP A 21 -0.15 6.52 20.67
CA ASP A 21 0.56 7.79 20.87
C ASP A 21 1.12 8.40 19.57
N GLU A 22 1.17 7.66 18.48
CA GLU A 22 1.76 8.10 17.23
C GLU A 22 1.02 7.53 16.00
N THR A 23 1.27 8.14 14.84
CA THR A 23 0.62 7.76 13.58
C THR A 23 1.64 7.76 12.46
N LEU A 24 1.66 6.69 11.66
CA LEU A 24 2.42 6.60 10.42
C LEU A 24 1.45 6.62 9.24
N ILE A 25 1.78 7.41 8.22
CA ILE A 25 0.99 7.42 6.98
C ILE A 25 1.75 6.64 5.91
N VAL A 26 1.04 5.85 5.14
CA VAL A 26 1.56 5.16 3.96
C VAL A 26 0.77 5.65 2.77
N GLU A 27 1.47 6.17 1.78
CA GLU A 27 1.00 6.86 0.59
C GLU A 27 0.36 8.25 0.83
N ALA A 28 0.65 9.17 -0.08
CA ALA A 28 0.20 10.56 -0.08
C ALA A 28 -0.65 10.91 -1.31
N GLY A 29 -1.36 9.93 -1.88
CA GLY A 29 -2.00 10.04 -3.19
C GLY A 29 -3.37 10.72 -3.21
N ILE A 30 -3.93 11.13 -2.06
CA ILE A 30 -5.20 11.83 -1.97
C ILE A 30 -5.02 13.27 -1.49
N PRO A 31 -6.03 14.16 -1.67
CA PRO A 31 -5.91 15.55 -1.23
C PRO A 31 -5.63 15.66 0.28
N MET A 32 -4.69 16.53 0.66
CA MET A 32 -4.27 16.75 2.06
C MET A 32 -5.44 17.10 2.99
N ARG A 33 -6.48 17.78 2.49
CA ARG A 33 -7.71 18.04 3.26
C ARG A 33 -8.37 16.76 3.75
N ASP A 34 -8.42 15.73 2.90
CA ASP A 34 -9.09 14.47 3.23
C ASP A 34 -8.21 13.62 4.16
N ILE A 35 -6.89 13.71 4.00
CA ILE A 35 -5.93 13.12 4.95
C ILE A 35 -6.12 13.75 6.34
N LYS A 36 -6.17 15.09 6.43
CA LYS A 36 -6.40 15.79 7.71
C LYS A 36 -7.72 15.38 8.38
N LYS A 37 -8.78 15.17 7.61
CA LYS A 37 -10.06 14.65 8.12
C LYS A 37 -9.91 13.25 8.69
N GLY A 38 -9.24 12.33 7.96
CA GLY A 38 -8.97 10.96 8.39
C GLY A 38 -8.14 10.90 9.69
N LEU A 39 -7.24 11.86 9.88
CA LEU A 39 -6.45 12.05 11.10
C LEU A 39 -7.23 12.72 12.25
N GLY A 40 -8.51 13.07 12.06
CA GLY A 40 -9.23 13.88 13.04
C GLY A 40 -8.53 15.21 13.35
N TRP A 41 -7.81 15.79 12.38
CA TRP A 41 -6.99 17.00 12.50
C TRP A 41 -5.79 16.90 13.46
N GLN A 42 -5.44 15.70 13.92
CA GLN A 42 -4.35 15.47 14.88
C GLN A 42 -2.99 15.27 14.18
N LEU A 43 -2.53 16.28 13.42
CA LEU A 43 -1.24 16.18 12.71
C LEU A 43 -0.04 16.05 13.65
N GLY A 44 -0.14 16.54 14.87
CA GLY A 44 0.97 16.48 15.86
C GLY A 44 1.37 15.05 16.27
N LYS A 45 0.52 14.05 16.02
CA LYS A 45 0.86 12.64 16.24
C LYS A 45 1.55 11.98 15.04
N VAL A 46 1.56 12.62 13.86
CA VAL A 46 2.13 12.04 12.65
C VAL A 46 3.65 12.07 12.70
N VAL A 47 4.26 10.91 12.81
CA VAL A 47 5.73 10.76 12.89
C VAL A 47 6.40 10.72 11.51
N GLY A 48 5.64 10.43 10.45
CA GLY A 48 6.13 10.44 9.07
C GLY A 48 5.12 9.94 8.05
N CYS A 49 5.49 10.07 6.78
CA CYS A 49 4.77 9.53 5.64
C CYS A 49 5.73 8.71 4.75
N LEU A 50 5.36 7.50 4.41
CA LEU A 50 6.06 6.64 3.45
C LEU A 50 5.41 6.79 2.08
N VAL A 51 6.21 6.94 1.02
CA VAL A 51 5.72 6.97 -0.37
C VAL A 51 6.50 5.95 -1.18
N SER A 52 5.77 5.04 -1.82
CA SER A 52 6.35 3.91 -2.56
C SER A 52 7.01 4.32 -3.87
N HIS A 53 6.39 5.21 -4.63
CA HIS A 53 6.86 5.66 -5.93
C HIS A 53 6.24 7.02 -6.33
N ARG A 54 6.65 7.56 -7.49
CA ARG A 54 6.39 8.94 -7.90
C ARG A 54 5.04 9.20 -8.58
N HIS A 55 4.21 8.17 -8.87
CA HIS A 55 2.92 8.41 -9.52
C HIS A 55 2.00 9.30 -8.68
N GLU A 56 1.18 10.10 -9.34
CA GLU A 56 0.37 11.12 -8.68
C GLU A 56 -0.62 10.53 -7.66
N ASP A 57 -1.16 9.36 -7.94
CA ASP A 57 -2.05 8.63 -7.03
C ASP A 57 -1.36 8.03 -5.79
N HIS A 58 -0.03 8.21 -5.67
CA HIS A 58 0.78 7.88 -4.49
C HIS A 58 1.49 9.08 -3.89
N ALA A 59 1.81 10.12 -4.66
CA ALA A 59 2.66 11.25 -4.24
C ALA A 59 1.99 12.62 -4.30
N ARG A 60 0.71 12.74 -4.69
CA ARG A 60 -0.03 14.00 -4.91
C ARG A 60 0.17 15.05 -3.83
N SER A 61 0.03 14.68 -2.57
CA SER A 61 0.10 15.58 -1.42
C SER A 61 1.46 15.58 -0.72
N LEU A 62 2.51 15.04 -1.36
CA LEU A 62 3.85 14.99 -0.78
C LEU A 62 4.33 16.37 -0.32
N ASN A 63 4.20 17.40 -1.17
CA ASN A 63 4.61 18.76 -0.86
C ASN A 63 3.79 19.38 0.28
N ASP A 64 2.52 18.99 0.43
CA ASP A 64 1.68 19.43 1.55
C ASP A 64 2.17 18.85 2.89
N PHE A 65 2.60 17.58 2.92
CA PHE A 65 3.22 16.97 4.10
C PHE A 65 4.49 17.72 4.51
N LEU A 66 5.39 18.00 3.57
CA LEU A 66 6.62 18.76 3.83
C LEU A 66 6.31 20.17 4.35
N THR A 67 5.29 20.84 3.80
CA THR A 67 4.82 22.16 4.26
C THR A 67 4.24 22.12 5.67
N CYS A 68 3.60 21.00 6.06
CA CYS A 68 3.12 20.78 7.41
C CYS A 68 4.22 20.36 8.41
N GLY A 69 5.50 20.30 7.98
CA GLY A 69 6.63 19.86 8.81
C GLY A 69 6.67 18.35 9.07
N ILE A 70 5.92 17.57 8.31
CA ILE A 70 5.89 16.11 8.41
C ILE A 70 6.98 15.53 7.52
N ARG A 71 7.81 14.66 8.10
CA ARG A 71 8.87 13.97 7.34
C ARG A 71 8.28 13.00 6.34
N VAL A 72 8.71 13.09 5.07
CA VAL A 72 8.37 12.13 4.03
C VAL A 72 9.60 11.26 3.74
N LEU A 73 9.39 9.95 3.70
CA LEU A 73 10.39 8.95 3.33
C LEU A 73 10.03 8.38 1.96
N ALA A 74 10.89 8.56 0.98
CA ALA A 74 10.67 8.11 -0.40
C ALA A 74 12.00 7.92 -1.14
N LEU A 75 11.98 7.25 -2.30
CA LEU A 75 13.12 7.19 -3.22
C LEU A 75 13.50 8.59 -3.72
N ALA A 76 14.73 8.76 -4.18
CA ALA A 76 15.22 10.04 -4.68
C ALA A 76 14.37 10.58 -5.85
N ASP A 77 14.00 9.72 -6.80
CA ASP A 77 13.19 10.07 -7.97
C ASP A 77 11.78 10.59 -7.62
N VAL A 78 11.21 10.17 -6.50
CA VAL A 78 9.94 10.71 -5.98
C VAL A 78 10.09 12.18 -5.62
N PHE A 79 11.17 12.54 -4.91
CA PHE A 79 11.44 13.94 -4.57
C PHE A 79 11.85 14.78 -5.80
N ASP A 80 12.55 14.18 -6.75
CA ASP A 80 12.93 14.87 -7.99
C ASP A 80 11.69 15.17 -8.84
N ALA A 81 10.74 14.24 -8.93
CA ALA A 81 9.46 14.47 -9.59
C ALA A 81 8.57 15.50 -8.86
N ALA A 82 8.49 15.42 -7.52
CA ALA A 82 7.69 16.33 -6.70
C ALA A 82 8.28 17.75 -6.62
N ASN A 83 9.59 17.91 -6.90
CA ASN A 83 10.34 19.15 -6.89
C ASN A 83 10.04 20.07 -5.68
N PRO A 84 10.24 19.60 -4.43
CA PRO A 84 9.90 20.37 -3.24
C PRO A 84 10.77 21.63 -3.10
N ARG A 85 10.14 22.76 -2.73
CA ARG A 85 10.85 24.02 -2.46
C ARG A 85 11.81 23.95 -1.28
N ASN A 86 11.49 23.09 -0.30
CA ASN A 86 12.29 22.86 0.90
C ASN A 86 12.43 21.35 1.13
N ARG A 87 13.66 20.88 1.27
CA ARG A 87 13.99 19.48 1.45
C ARG A 87 14.32 19.08 2.91
N VAL A 88 14.11 19.98 3.88
CA VAL A 88 14.45 19.71 5.31
C VAL A 88 13.74 18.47 5.85
N PHE A 89 12.49 18.24 5.45
CA PHE A 89 11.71 17.08 5.87
C PHE A 89 11.72 15.93 4.84
N CYS A 90 12.53 16.01 3.77
CA CYS A 90 12.72 14.90 2.85
C CYS A 90 13.73 13.92 3.45
N LYS A 91 13.37 12.65 3.51
CA LYS A 91 14.28 11.56 3.85
C LYS A 91 14.36 10.60 2.67
N ILE A 92 15.45 10.65 1.94
CA ILE A 92 15.73 9.68 0.88
C ILE A 92 15.95 8.32 1.53
N ILE A 93 15.24 7.31 1.02
CA ILE A 93 15.37 5.91 1.40
C ILE A 93 15.94 5.10 0.24
N GLU A 94 16.57 3.98 0.58
CA GLU A 94 17.18 3.06 -0.37
C GLU A 94 16.61 1.65 -0.15
N PRO A 95 16.45 0.85 -1.24
CA PRO A 95 16.05 -0.53 -1.12
C PRO A 95 17.00 -1.36 -0.23
N ILE A 96 16.46 -2.39 0.41
CA ILE A 96 17.20 -3.31 1.29
C ILE A 96 17.82 -2.62 2.51
N HIS A 97 17.28 -1.47 2.92
CA HIS A 97 17.69 -0.76 4.12
C HIS A 97 16.54 -0.61 5.11
N GLY A 98 16.92 -0.51 6.38
CA GLY A 98 16.00 -0.29 7.50
C GLY A 98 16.03 1.15 8.00
N TYR A 99 14.86 1.69 8.33
CA TYR A 99 14.68 3.04 8.86
C TYR A 99 13.81 3.02 10.11
N LYS A 100 14.07 3.97 11.02
CA LYS A 100 13.23 4.21 12.19
C LYS A 100 12.43 5.49 12.01
N VAL A 101 11.12 5.42 12.23
CA VAL A 101 10.17 6.53 12.09
C VAL A 101 9.26 6.52 13.32
N GLY A 102 9.54 7.37 14.30
CA GLY A 102 8.91 7.23 15.62
C GLY A 102 9.23 5.87 16.26
N GLY A 103 8.23 5.15 16.72
CA GLY A 103 8.30 3.77 17.19
C GLY A 103 8.27 2.72 16.08
N PHE A 104 7.98 3.12 14.83
CA PHE A 104 7.97 2.22 13.70
C PHE A 104 9.37 1.90 13.19
N LYS A 105 9.60 0.63 12.82
CA LYS A 105 10.75 0.19 12.05
C LYS A 105 10.26 -0.16 10.65
N VAL A 106 10.88 0.42 9.63
CA VAL A 106 10.49 0.26 8.23
C VAL A 106 11.65 -0.35 7.48
N PHE A 107 11.44 -1.51 6.87
CA PHE A 107 12.39 -2.12 5.94
C PHE A 107 11.88 -1.95 4.52
N VAL A 108 12.73 -1.48 3.61
CA VAL A 108 12.37 -1.11 2.23
C VAL A 108 12.66 -2.26 1.30
N LEU A 109 11.64 -2.73 0.58
CA LEU A 109 11.72 -3.82 -0.40
C LEU A 109 11.67 -3.25 -1.82
N PRO A 110 12.62 -3.54 -2.70
CA PRO A 110 12.46 -3.21 -4.12
C PRO A 110 11.37 -4.07 -4.74
N VAL A 111 10.55 -3.47 -5.61
CA VAL A 111 9.49 -4.16 -6.36
C VAL A 111 9.54 -3.76 -7.83
N VAL A 112 8.86 -4.49 -8.70
CA VAL A 112 8.91 -4.33 -10.15
C VAL A 112 7.70 -3.54 -10.63
N HIS A 113 7.94 -2.32 -11.11
CA HIS A 113 6.92 -1.42 -11.65
C HIS A 113 7.47 -0.66 -12.88
N ASP A 114 6.66 0.17 -13.54
CA ASP A 114 7.08 0.98 -14.69
C ASP A 114 7.98 2.17 -14.30
N VAL A 115 8.05 2.49 -13.01
CA VAL A 115 8.97 3.47 -12.40
C VAL A 115 9.67 2.84 -11.20
N PRO A 116 10.80 3.41 -10.70
CA PRO A 116 11.39 2.96 -9.43
C PRO A 116 10.35 2.94 -8.32
N CYS A 117 10.13 1.76 -7.74
CA CYS A 117 9.08 1.51 -6.76
C CYS A 117 9.58 0.63 -5.62
N VAL A 118 9.02 0.82 -4.43
CA VAL A 118 9.33 0.04 -3.24
C VAL A 118 8.06 -0.36 -2.49
N GLY A 119 8.11 -1.52 -1.89
CA GLY A 119 7.20 -1.93 -0.83
C GLY A 119 7.85 -1.77 0.54
N PHE A 120 7.10 -2.07 1.59
CA PHE A 120 7.57 -1.90 2.97
C PHE A 120 7.23 -3.10 3.83
N VAL A 121 8.16 -3.49 4.72
CA VAL A 121 7.86 -4.24 5.92
C VAL A 121 7.89 -3.26 7.08
N ILE A 122 6.76 -3.08 7.75
CA ILE A 122 6.59 -2.11 8.83
C ILE A 122 6.40 -2.88 10.13
N GLU A 123 7.23 -2.61 11.13
CA GLU A 123 7.11 -3.20 12.46
C GLU A 123 6.73 -2.13 13.49
N HIS A 124 5.81 -2.46 14.38
CA HIS A 124 5.48 -1.68 15.56
C HIS A 124 5.07 -2.61 16.72
N GLN A 125 5.34 -2.19 17.98
CA GLN A 125 5.07 -3.04 19.14
C GLN A 125 3.60 -3.47 19.27
N GLU A 126 2.66 -2.61 18.93
CA GLU A 126 1.21 -2.90 18.97
C GLU A 126 0.77 -3.85 17.86
N MET A 127 1.38 -3.76 16.70
CA MET A 127 0.92 -4.41 15.46
C MET A 127 1.74 -5.67 15.12
N GLY A 128 3.01 -5.74 15.52
CA GLY A 128 3.94 -6.72 14.98
C GLY A 128 4.41 -6.30 13.58
N ARG A 129 4.41 -7.23 12.63
CA ARG A 129 4.95 -7.02 11.27
C ARG A 129 3.83 -6.93 10.25
N LEU A 130 3.78 -5.84 9.53
CA LEU A 130 2.91 -5.58 8.39
C LEU A 130 3.72 -5.60 7.09
N LEU A 131 3.29 -6.37 6.11
CA LEU A 131 3.75 -6.26 4.73
C LEU A 131 2.85 -5.30 3.97
N PHE A 132 3.43 -4.31 3.31
CA PHE A 132 2.74 -3.39 2.41
C PHE A 132 3.35 -3.47 1.02
N ILE A 133 2.59 -3.97 0.05
CA ILE A 133 2.99 -4.12 -1.35
C ILE A 133 1.88 -3.62 -2.27
N THR A 134 2.18 -2.61 -3.04
CA THR A 134 1.29 -2.03 -4.06
C THR A 134 2.06 -1.81 -5.36
N ASP A 135 1.36 -1.70 -6.45
CA ASP A 135 1.88 -1.32 -7.79
C ASP A 135 3.14 -2.10 -8.18
N THR A 136 2.96 -3.42 -8.28
CA THR A 136 4.01 -4.32 -8.74
C THR A 136 3.43 -5.54 -9.43
N MET A 137 4.10 -6.03 -10.44
CA MET A 137 3.69 -7.25 -11.11
C MET A 137 3.94 -8.53 -10.30
N MET A 138 4.87 -8.52 -9.33
CA MET A 138 5.24 -9.68 -8.52
C MET A 138 5.96 -9.29 -7.23
N LEU A 139 6.05 -10.25 -6.30
CA LEU A 139 6.89 -10.16 -5.10
C LEU A 139 7.82 -11.39 -5.07
N GLU A 140 9.13 -11.15 -5.11
CA GLU A 140 10.16 -12.20 -5.12
C GLU A 140 10.62 -12.61 -3.72
N TYR A 141 10.20 -11.88 -2.69
CA TYR A 141 10.67 -12.08 -1.31
C TYR A 141 9.75 -12.99 -0.52
N ARG A 142 10.36 -13.92 0.23
CA ARG A 142 9.68 -14.68 1.27
C ARG A 142 9.97 -14.04 2.62
N LEU A 143 8.94 -13.55 3.26
CA LEU A 143 9.03 -12.78 4.50
C LEU A 143 8.40 -13.59 5.64
N PRO A 144 9.17 -13.97 6.68
CA PRO A 144 8.65 -14.73 7.79
C PRO A 144 7.91 -13.85 8.81
N ASN A 145 7.06 -14.49 9.60
CA ASN A 145 6.43 -13.89 10.77
C ASN A 145 5.62 -12.61 10.48
N LEU A 146 4.86 -12.59 9.38
CA LEU A 146 3.95 -11.49 9.06
C LEU A 146 2.69 -11.63 9.90
N ASN A 147 2.31 -10.55 10.60
CA ASN A 147 1.04 -10.47 11.34
C ASN A 147 -0.08 -9.91 10.45
N HIS A 148 0.25 -9.02 9.54
CA HIS A 148 -0.70 -8.34 8.65
C HIS A 148 -0.13 -8.27 7.24
N ILE A 149 -1.01 -8.44 6.24
CA ILE A 149 -0.60 -8.42 4.83
C ILE A 149 -1.50 -7.44 4.08
N MET A 150 -0.93 -6.37 3.57
CA MET A 150 -1.53 -5.44 2.64
C MET A 150 -0.86 -5.63 1.28
N ILE A 151 -1.59 -6.24 0.33
CA ILE A 151 -1.01 -6.66 -0.96
C ILE A 151 -1.95 -6.30 -2.11
N GLU A 152 -1.38 -5.90 -3.24
CA GLU A 152 -2.14 -5.61 -4.44
C GLU A 152 -2.85 -6.85 -5.00
N ALA A 153 -4.07 -6.64 -5.50
CA ALA A 153 -4.79 -7.55 -6.39
C ALA A 153 -5.57 -6.71 -7.41
N ASN A 154 -4.86 -6.15 -8.39
CA ASN A 154 -5.40 -5.12 -9.25
C ASN A 154 -6.46 -5.66 -10.21
N TYR A 155 -6.20 -6.75 -10.89
CA TYR A 155 -7.07 -7.28 -11.94
C TYR A 155 -7.12 -8.81 -11.95
N SER A 156 -8.11 -9.35 -12.67
CA SER A 156 -8.14 -10.75 -13.11
C SER A 156 -7.99 -10.81 -14.61
N ASP A 157 -7.07 -11.65 -15.10
CA ASP A 157 -6.83 -11.82 -16.51
C ASP A 157 -8.09 -12.25 -17.28
N ALA A 158 -8.92 -13.09 -16.65
CA ALA A 158 -10.20 -13.51 -17.22
C ALA A 158 -11.21 -12.36 -17.37
N ILE A 159 -11.25 -11.40 -16.44
CA ILE A 159 -12.11 -10.21 -16.54
C ILE A 159 -11.55 -9.25 -17.60
N LEU A 160 -10.25 -9.02 -17.58
CA LEU A 160 -9.53 -8.19 -18.53
C LEU A 160 -9.77 -8.68 -19.97
N GLN A 161 -9.60 -9.99 -20.22
CA GLN A 161 -9.81 -10.57 -21.53
C GLN A 161 -11.27 -10.38 -22.01
N ARG A 162 -12.25 -10.63 -21.15
CA ARG A 162 -13.67 -10.38 -21.48
C ARG A 162 -13.95 -8.92 -21.83
N ASN A 163 -13.30 -7.98 -21.17
CA ASN A 163 -13.45 -6.55 -21.44
C ASN A 163 -12.82 -6.16 -22.77
N ILE A 164 -11.71 -6.79 -23.15
CA ILE A 164 -11.08 -6.62 -24.48
C ILE A 164 -11.99 -7.19 -25.56
N ASP A 165 -12.42 -8.43 -25.40
CA ASP A 165 -13.27 -9.13 -26.41
C ASP A 165 -14.61 -8.42 -26.64
N SER A 166 -15.15 -7.78 -25.60
CA SER A 166 -16.38 -6.98 -25.70
C SER A 166 -16.17 -5.53 -26.16
N GLY A 167 -14.93 -5.12 -26.45
CA GLY A 167 -14.60 -3.76 -26.88
C GLY A 167 -14.67 -2.70 -25.78
N ARG A 168 -14.88 -3.09 -24.52
CA ARG A 168 -14.90 -2.16 -23.38
C ARG A 168 -13.51 -1.66 -23.01
N MET A 169 -12.47 -2.39 -23.40
CA MET A 169 -11.08 -2.02 -23.16
C MET A 169 -10.24 -2.18 -24.42
N PRO A 170 -9.41 -1.21 -24.79
CA PRO A 170 -8.48 -1.35 -25.91
C PRO A 170 -7.45 -2.47 -25.64
N PRO A 171 -7.14 -3.34 -26.62
CA PRO A 171 -6.13 -4.40 -26.48
C PRO A 171 -4.75 -3.89 -26.03
N ALA A 172 -4.36 -2.68 -26.44
CA ALA A 172 -3.09 -2.04 -26.08
C ALA A 172 -2.92 -1.82 -24.57
N MET A 173 -4.02 -1.72 -23.81
CA MET A 173 -3.96 -1.54 -22.34
C MET A 173 -3.51 -2.81 -21.62
N ARG A 174 -3.65 -4.01 -22.26
CA ARG A 174 -3.23 -5.27 -21.63
C ARG A 174 -1.76 -5.27 -21.25
N GLY A 175 -0.88 -4.91 -22.20
CA GLY A 175 0.57 -4.90 -21.95
C GLY A 175 0.98 -3.99 -20.80
N ARG A 176 0.33 -2.84 -20.65
CA ARG A 176 0.57 -1.91 -19.56
C ARG A 176 0.17 -2.51 -18.20
N LEU A 177 -1.03 -3.08 -18.11
CA LEU A 177 -1.50 -3.70 -16.85
C LEU A 177 -0.61 -4.86 -16.41
N LEU A 178 -0.25 -5.75 -17.35
CA LEU A 178 0.63 -6.89 -17.06
C LEU A 178 2.03 -6.48 -16.59
N GLY A 179 2.54 -5.33 -17.02
CA GLY A 179 3.89 -4.84 -16.68
C GLY A 179 3.96 -3.97 -15.43
N SER A 180 2.81 -3.57 -14.87
CA SER A 180 2.80 -2.59 -13.77
C SER A 180 1.97 -2.98 -12.56
N HIS A 181 1.08 -3.98 -12.67
CA HIS A 181 0.16 -4.34 -11.59
C HIS A 181 0.06 -5.85 -11.36
N MET A 182 -0.32 -6.24 -10.15
CA MET A 182 -0.42 -7.63 -9.74
C MET A 182 -1.77 -8.23 -10.13
N GLU A 183 -1.72 -9.33 -10.86
CA GLU A 183 -2.89 -10.15 -11.20
C GLU A 183 -3.31 -10.99 -9.98
N LEU A 184 -4.60 -11.25 -9.84
CA LEU A 184 -5.16 -12.00 -8.71
C LEU A 184 -4.50 -13.37 -8.50
N GLN A 185 -4.18 -14.13 -9.58
CA GLN A 185 -3.54 -15.44 -9.42
C GLN A 185 -2.11 -15.30 -8.89
N THR A 186 -1.39 -14.24 -9.26
CA THR A 186 -0.08 -13.91 -8.70
C THR A 186 -0.18 -13.63 -7.21
N THR A 187 -1.15 -12.80 -6.79
CA THR A 187 -1.43 -12.54 -5.37
C THR A 187 -1.71 -13.83 -4.62
N LYS A 188 -2.56 -14.70 -5.18
CA LYS A 188 -2.91 -16.00 -4.59
C LYS A 188 -1.70 -16.92 -4.46
N GLU A 189 -0.80 -16.93 -5.44
CA GLU A 189 0.41 -17.75 -5.40
C GLU A 189 1.41 -17.26 -4.36
N ILE A 190 1.56 -15.94 -4.22
CA ILE A 190 2.37 -15.34 -3.15
C ILE A 190 1.82 -15.78 -1.78
N LEU A 191 0.50 -15.71 -1.57
CA LEU A 191 -0.12 -16.10 -0.31
C LEU A 191 0.02 -17.60 -0.03
N ARG A 192 -0.07 -18.49 -1.03
CA ARG A 192 0.16 -19.93 -0.87
C ARG A 192 1.59 -20.27 -0.45
N THR A 193 2.56 -19.49 -0.89
CA THR A 193 3.99 -19.73 -0.63
C THR A 193 4.52 -18.95 0.58
N THR A 194 3.71 -18.08 1.17
CA THR A 194 4.03 -17.31 2.37
C THR A 194 3.60 -18.09 3.62
N ASP A 195 4.43 -18.09 4.66
CA ASP A 195 4.02 -18.58 5.97
C ASP A 195 3.01 -17.63 6.60
N LEU A 196 1.74 -18.04 6.61
CA LEU A 196 0.62 -17.29 7.16
C LEU A 196 0.25 -17.69 8.59
N SER A 197 1.07 -18.49 9.27
CA SER A 197 0.77 -19.00 10.63
C SER A 197 0.55 -17.86 11.64
N ALA A 198 1.35 -16.80 11.56
CA ALA A 198 1.25 -15.61 12.40
C ALA A 198 0.30 -14.53 11.84
N ALA A 199 -0.23 -14.69 10.64
CA ALA A 199 -1.06 -13.68 9.99
C ALA A 199 -2.47 -13.66 10.58
N ASN A 200 -3.00 -12.46 10.83
CA ASN A 200 -4.36 -12.23 11.31
C ASN A 200 -5.34 -12.05 10.15
N GLU A 201 -4.94 -11.28 9.11
CA GLU A 201 -5.77 -10.98 7.94
C GLU A 201 -4.93 -10.65 6.70
N VAL A 202 -5.60 -10.59 5.56
CA VAL A 202 -5.09 -10.08 4.29
C VAL A 202 -5.97 -8.92 3.83
N ILE A 203 -5.36 -7.83 3.43
CA ILE A 203 -6.04 -6.64 2.91
C ILE A 203 -5.60 -6.44 1.47
N LEU A 204 -6.54 -6.56 0.54
CA LEU A 204 -6.29 -6.42 -0.88
C LEU A 204 -6.31 -4.94 -1.27
N LEU A 205 -5.25 -4.50 -1.92
CA LEU A 205 -5.00 -3.12 -2.31
C LEU A 205 -5.25 -2.89 -3.80
N HIS A 206 -5.49 -1.65 -4.16
CA HIS A 206 -5.41 -1.10 -5.51
C HIS A 206 -6.18 -1.89 -6.58
N LEU A 207 -7.42 -2.29 -6.27
CA LEU A 207 -8.29 -3.01 -7.20
C LEU A 207 -8.72 -2.10 -8.35
N SER A 208 -8.64 -2.61 -9.57
CA SER A 208 -9.13 -1.93 -10.77
C SER A 208 -10.66 -1.87 -10.78
N ASP A 209 -11.25 -0.70 -10.99
CA ASP A 209 -12.71 -0.52 -11.07
C ASP A 209 -13.35 -1.37 -12.17
N GLY A 210 -12.65 -1.60 -13.30
CA GLY A 210 -13.19 -2.32 -14.46
C GLY A 210 -12.76 -3.77 -14.58
N ASN A 211 -11.59 -4.13 -14.06
CA ASN A 211 -10.96 -5.44 -14.31
C ASN A 211 -10.87 -6.31 -13.05
N SER A 212 -11.56 -5.93 -11.97
CA SER A 212 -11.64 -6.71 -10.74
C SER A 212 -13.08 -7.05 -10.35
N ASN A 213 -13.22 -8.02 -9.44
CA ASN A 213 -14.44 -8.32 -8.72
C ASN A 213 -14.11 -8.37 -7.24
N ALA A 214 -14.25 -7.24 -6.56
CA ALA A 214 -13.85 -7.07 -5.17
C ALA A 214 -14.37 -8.18 -4.24
N LYS A 215 -15.67 -8.52 -4.33
CA LYS A 215 -16.28 -9.58 -3.51
C LYS A 215 -15.70 -10.95 -3.84
N GLY A 216 -15.57 -11.27 -5.14
CA GLY A 216 -14.99 -12.53 -5.59
C GLY A 216 -13.53 -12.66 -5.18
N PHE A 217 -12.74 -11.59 -5.34
CA PHE A 217 -11.32 -11.58 -4.96
C PHE A 217 -11.12 -11.82 -3.46
N ALA A 218 -11.89 -11.14 -2.61
CA ALA A 218 -11.84 -11.34 -1.16
C ALA A 218 -12.20 -12.78 -0.77
N GLU A 219 -13.22 -13.37 -1.42
CA GLU A 219 -13.63 -14.75 -1.15
C GLU A 219 -12.54 -15.75 -1.57
N GLU A 220 -11.97 -15.62 -2.77
CA GLU A 220 -10.90 -16.49 -3.24
C GLU A 220 -9.65 -16.40 -2.37
N VAL A 221 -9.28 -15.18 -1.95
CA VAL A 221 -8.13 -14.96 -1.07
C VAL A 221 -8.38 -15.55 0.32
N ARG A 222 -9.59 -15.37 0.88
CA ARG A 222 -9.96 -15.96 2.17
C ARG A 222 -9.86 -17.49 2.16
N GLN A 223 -10.32 -18.14 1.09
CA GLN A 223 -10.24 -19.59 0.95
C GLN A 223 -8.79 -20.09 0.88
N ILE A 224 -7.91 -19.35 0.21
CA ILE A 224 -6.50 -19.74 0.04
C ILE A 224 -5.67 -19.43 1.28
N ALA A 225 -5.84 -18.25 1.86
CA ALA A 225 -5.09 -17.83 3.03
C ALA A 225 -5.57 -18.48 4.33
N GLY A 226 -6.82 -18.97 4.38
CA GLY A 226 -7.43 -19.43 5.62
C GLY A 226 -7.59 -18.32 6.66
N LYS A 227 -7.58 -17.05 6.21
CA LYS A 227 -7.61 -15.85 7.06
C LYS A 227 -8.70 -14.89 6.55
N PRO A 228 -9.23 -13.99 7.41
CA PRO A 228 -10.07 -12.89 6.95
C PRO A 228 -9.42 -12.12 5.81
N ALA A 229 -10.19 -11.80 4.77
CA ALA A 229 -9.72 -11.01 3.64
C ALA A 229 -10.62 -9.79 3.47
N TYR A 230 -10.00 -8.60 3.43
CA TYR A 230 -10.67 -7.32 3.28
C TYR A 230 -10.27 -6.65 1.97
N ILE A 231 -11.14 -5.79 1.45
CA ILE A 231 -10.82 -4.91 0.31
C ILE A 231 -10.55 -3.52 0.84
N ALA A 232 -9.37 -2.99 0.59
CA ALA A 232 -9.03 -1.62 0.91
C ALA A 232 -9.90 -0.67 0.08
N ARG A 233 -10.62 0.21 0.76
CA ARG A 233 -11.46 1.26 0.18
C ARG A 233 -11.63 2.39 1.18
N ALA A 234 -11.97 3.56 0.71
CA ALA A 234 -12.24 4.69 1.60
C ALA A 234 -13.29 4.32 2.67
N GLY A 235 -12.94 4.58 3.93
CA GLY A 235 -13.77 4.28 5.10
C GLY A 235 -13.59 2.87 5.68
N LEU A 236 -12.72 2.02 5.12
CA LEU A 236 -12.35 0.76 5.78
C LEU A 236 -11.49 1.07 7.02
N GLU A 237 -11.87 0.51 8.16
CA GLU A 237 -11.05 0.46 9.37
C GLU A 237 -10.85 -1.01 9.79
N VAL A 238 -9.60 -1.36 10.16
CA VAL A 238 -9.22 -2.71 10.59
C VAL A 238 -8.36 -2.61 11.85
N ASN A 239 -8.67 -3.41 12.85
CA ASN A 239 -7.80 -3.56 14.00
C ASN A 239 -6.58 -4.41 13.62
N LEU A 240 -5.39 -3.83 13.74
CA LEU A 240 -4.10 -4.48 13.47
C LEU A 240 -3.34 -4.81 14.77
N ASP A 241 -4.01 -5.08 15.88
CA ASP A 241 -3.32 -5.50 17.10
C ASP A 241 -2.62 -6.84 16.86
N LYS A 242 -1.39 -6.95 17.33
CA LYS A 242 -0.58 -8.17 17.19
C LYS A 242 -1.28 -9.39 17.77
N MET A 243 -2.00 -9.18 18.87
CA MET A 243 -2.88 -10.17 19.48
C MET A 243 -4.28 -9.54 19.58
N PRO A 244 -5.21 -9.90 18.70
CA PRO A 244 -6.53 -9.27 18.65
C PRO A 244 -7.48 -9.68 19.81
N TYR A 245 -6.97 -10.39 20.83
CA TYR A 245 -7.75 -10.84 22.00
C TYR A 245 -6.95 -10.72 23.31
#